data_a3cd9d7774af280dc86a2930d73b8406
#
_entry.id   a3cd9d7774af280dc86a2930d73b8406
#
_cell.length_a   1.000
_cell.length_b   1.000
_cell.length_c   1.000
_cell.angle_alpha   90.00
_cell.angle_beta   90.00
_cell.angle_gamma   90.00
#
_symmetry.space_group_name_H-M   'P 1'
#
loop_
_entity.id
_entity.type
_entity.pdbx_description
1 polymer ?
#
loop_
_entity_poly.entity_id
_entity_poly.type
_entity_poly.pdbx_seq_one_letter_code
_entity_poly.pdbx_strand_id
1 'polypeptide(L)'
;MKIKQAIWLIDMGLLSDHMRGDSYYEYSEQHNYKLAETALMAALCYVSFTFLQIKIPVPGGDATSIHIGNAFCVLAALLIGGVYGGLSGAIGMGIADLMDPVYITGAPKTFVLKFCIGLITGLVAHKIAKINESTDKKYVFKWSVIASVAGLAFNVVADPIVGYFYKQYILGQPQELAQALAKMSAVATLFNAVVSVILVAVDLQCSTSGTDQEPSAYNHR
;
A
#
# COMPACT_ATOMS: atom_id res chain seq x y z
N MET A 1 -11.65 -49.06 -35.42
CA MET A 1 -12.24 -47.79 -34.98
C MET A 1 -11.91 -47.42 -33.53
N LYS A 2 -11.69 -48.36 -32.63
CA LYS A 2 -11.44 -48.11 -31.18
C LYS A 2 -10.02 -47.57 -30.86
N ILE A 3 -8.99 -47.89 -31.63
CA ILE A 3 -7.60 -47.46 -31.34
C ILE A 3 -7.39 -45.96 -31.60
N LYS A 4 -7.97 -45.44 -32.70
CA LYS A 4 -7.89 -43.99 -33.01
C LYS A 4 -8.59 -43.10 -31.95
N GLN A 5 -9.70 -43.57 -31.36
CA GLN A 5 -10.39 -42.86 -30.26
C GLN A 5 -9.59 -42.88 -28.98
N ALA A 6 -8.89 -43.99 -28.69
CA ALA A 6 -8.05 -44.07 -27.49
C ALA A 6 -6.81 -43.13 -27.58
N ILE A 7 -6.18 -43.08 -28.78
CA ILE A 7 -5.06 -42.15 -29.01
C ILE A 7 -5.50 -40.70 -28.87
N TRP A 8 -6.67 -40.36 -29.42
CA TRP A 8 -7.22 -38.99 -29.34
C TRP A 8 -7.57 -38.56 -27.90
N LEU A 9 -8.07 -39.51 -27.06
CA LEU A 9 -8.34 -39.24 -25.64
C LEU A 9 -7.06 -39.09 -24.83
N ILE A 10 -6.00 -39.84 -25.15
CA ILE A 10 -4.69 -39.70 -24.49
C ILE A 10 -4.05 -38.36 -24.87
N ASP A 11 -4.09 -38.00 -26.16
CA ASP A 11 -3.59 -36.70 -26.67
C ASP A 11 -4.31 -35.51 -26.01
N MET A 12 -5.66 -35.60 -25.90
CA MET A 12 -6.43 -34.58 -25.18
C MET A 12 -6.11 -34.52 -23.68
N GLY A 13 -5.87 -35.65 -23.04
CA GLY A 13 -5.43 -35.72 -21.64
C GLY A 13 -4.07 -35.07 -21.42
N LEU A 14 -3.10 -35.39 -22.26
CA LEU A 14 -1.76 -34.79 -22.21
C LEU A 14 -1.81 -33.27 -22.52
N LEU A 15 -2.61 -32.83 -23.49
CA LEU A 15 -2.81 -31.42 -23.79
C LEU A 15 -3.48 -30.67 -22.63
N SER A 16 -4.47 -31.28 -21.94
CA SER A 16 -5.13 -30.65 -20.80
C SER A 16 -4.20 -30.51 -19.60
N ASP A 17 -3.32 -31.51 -19.37
CA ASP A 17 -2.35 -31.46 -18.30
C ASP A 17 -1.21 -30.47 -18.60
N HIS A 18 -0.79 -30.36 -19.86
CA HIS A 18 0.18 -29.35 -20.28
C HIS A 18 -0.36 -27.93 -20.13
N MET A 19 -1.56 -27.66 -20.63
CA MET A 19 -2.23 -26.35 -20.45
C MET A 19 -2.50 -26.01 -18.99
N ARG A 20 -2.78 -27.00 -18.14
CA ARG A 20 -2.94 -26.80 -16.70
C ARG A 20 -1.61 -26.50 -16.02
N GLY A 21 -0.54 -27.14 -16.46
CA GLY A 21 0.83 -26.85 -16.04
C GLY A 21 1.24 -25.42 -16.38
N ASP A 22 1.08 -25.00 -17.64
CA ASP A 22 1.43 -23.66 -18.12
C ASP A 22 0.65 -22.58 -17.37
N SER A 23 -0.65 -22.78 -17.15
CA SER A 23 -1.49 -21.84 -16.36
C SER A 23 -1.05 -21.76 -14.89
N TYR A 24 -0.58 -22.87 -14.29
CA TYR A 24 -0.06 -22.88 -12.93
C TYR A 24 1.28 -22.17 -12.83
N TYR A 25 2.17 -22.35 -13.80
CA TYR A 25 3.46 -21.65 -13.86
C TYR A 25 3.26 -20.15 -14.03
N GLU A 26 2.41 -19.73 -14.95
CA GLU A 26 2.09 -18.32 -15.20
C GLU A 26 1.48 -17.66 -13.97
N TYR A 27 0.54 -18.32 -13.28
CA TYR A 27 -0.03 -17.84 -12.02
C TYR A 27 1.02 -17.72 -10.91
N SER A 28 1.92 -18.72 -10.81
CA SER A 28 3.00 -18.73 -9.81
C SER A 28 4.00 -17.60 -10.06
N GLU A 29 4.38 -17.34 -11.30
CA GLU A 29 5.27 -16.24 -11.66
C GLU A 29 4.65 -14.88 -11.33
N GLN A 30 3.41 -14.62 -11.71
CA GLN A 30 2.71 -13.36 -11.39
C GLN A 30 2.60 -13.14 -9.88
N HIS A 31 2.36 -14.20 -9.11
CA HIS A 31 2.32 -14.11 -7.66
C HIS A 31 3.68 -13.76 -7.06
N ASN A 32 4.75 -14.38 -7.55
CA ASN A 32 6.12 -14.11 -7.11
C ASN A 32 6.55 -12.67 -7.43
N TYR A 33 6.19 -12.13 -8.60
CA TYR A 33 6.45 -10.73 -8.94
C TYR A 33 5.75 -9.78 -7.96
N LYS A 34 4.47 -10.00 -7.66
CA LYS A 34 3.73 -9.18 -6.69
C LYS A 34 4.33 -9.25 -5.29
N LEU A 35 4.83 -10.42 -4.86
CA LEU A 35 5.53 -10.55 -3.58
C LEU A 35 6.83 -9.77 -3.56
N ALA A 36 7.62 -9.81 -4.64
CA ALA A 36 8.86 -9.05 -4.76
C ALA A 36 8.59 -7.53 -4.74
N GLU A 37 7.59 -7.07 -5.48
CA GLU A 37 7.15 -5.67 -5.47
C GLU A 37 6.65 -5.25 -4.09
N THR A 38 5.88 -6.11 -3.40
CA THR A 38 5.42 -5.87 -2.02
C THR A 38 6.59 -5.71 -1.06
N ALA A 39 7.61 -6.58 -1.16
CA ALA A 39 8.80 -6.51 -0.33
C ALA A 39 9.62 -5.23 -0.59
N LEU A 40 9.77 -4.84 -1.85
CA LEU A 40 10.44 -3.58 -2.23
C LEU A 40 9.69 -2.37 -1.66
N MET A 41 8.37 -2.32 -1.83
CA MET A 41 7.55 -1.23 -1.29
C MET A 41 7.54 -1.21 0.24
N ALA A 42 7.58 -2.39 0.89
CA ALA A 42 7.73 -2.46 2.35
C ALA A 42 9.08 -1.90 2.81
N ALA A 43 10.16 -2.19 2.09
CA ALA A 43 11.48 -1.60 2.36
C ALA A 43 11.46 -0.08 2.20
N LEU A 44 10.81 0.46 1.17
CA LEU A 44 10.64 1.91 0.99
C LEU A 44 9.81 2.54 2.11
N CYS A 45 8.72 1.89 2.54
CA CYS A 45 7.94 2.32 3.69
C CYS A 45 8.79 2.36 4.97
N TYR A 46 9.58 1.30 5.21
CA TYR A 46 10.49 1.19 6.35
C TYR A 46 11.56 2.31 6.35
N VAL A 47 12.28 2.46 5.25
CA VAL A 47 13.35 3.47 5.11
C VAL A 47 12.78 4.88 5.29
N SER A 48 11.65 5.15 4.64
CA SER A 48 11.01 6.47 4.72
C SER A 48 10.49 6.78 6.11
N PHE A 49 9.94 5.80 6.80
CA PHE A 49 9.47 5.97 8.17
C PHE A 49 10.63 6.08 9.16
N THR A 50 11.70 5.32 8.99
CA THR A 50 12.84 5.31 9.92
C THR A 50 13.75 6.52 9.76
N PHE A 51 14.10 6.87 8.52
CA PHE A 51 15.14 7.87 8.24
C PHE A 51 14.59 9.22 7.79
N LEU A 52 13.37 9.28 7.26
CA LEU A 52 12.74 10.50 6.76
C LEU A 52 11.55 10.90 7.66
N GLN A 53 11.73 10.82 8.98
CA GLN A 53 10.74 11.25 9.96
C GLN A 53 11.26 12.39 10.84
N ILE A 54 10.36 13.25 11.25
CA ILE A 54 10.57 14.26 12.29
C ILE A 54 9.76 13.81 13.51
N LYS A 55 10.46 13.38 14.57
CA LYS A 55 9.82 12.98 15.83
C LYS A 55 9.43 14.21 16.62
N ILE A 56 8.17 14.26 17.03
CA ILE A 56 7.63 15.30 17.91
C ILE A 56 7.41 14.67 19.28
N PRO A 57 8.28 14.98 20.27
CA PRO A 57 8.15 14.42 21.60
C PRO A 57 6.87 14.90 22.27
N VAL A 58 6.24 14.02 23.02
CA VAL A 58 5.02 14.29 23.77
C VAL A 58 5.28 14.00 25.25
N PRO A 59 4.62 14.71 26.19
CA PRO A 59 4.71 14.40 27.61
C PRO A 59 4.41 12.93 27.89
N GLY A 60 5.20 12.30 28.78
CA GLY A 60 5.04 10.88 29.12
C GLY A 60 6.04 9.93 28.41
N GLY A 61 7.01 10.46 27.64
CA GLY A 61 8.06 9.65 26.99
C GLY A 61 7.61 9.02 25.67
N ASP A 62 6.45 9.41 25.16
CA ASP A 62 5.93 9.01 23.86
C ASP A 62 6.27 10.07 22.78
N ALA A 63 6.03 9.75 21.52
CA ALA A 63 6.20 10.69 20.43
C ALA A 63 5.17 10.45 19.33
N THR A 64 4.86 11.49 18.57
CA THR A 64 4.24 11.36 17.25
C THR A 64 5.26 11.75 16.18
N SER A 65 5.05 11.36 14.94
CA SER A 65 6.01 11.66 13.88
C SER A 65 5.36 12.20 12.62
N ILE A 66 6.08 13.11 11.98
CA ILE A 66 5.82 13.52 10.60
C ILE A 66 6.73 12.69 9.70
N HIS A 67 6.16 11.98 8.74
CA HIS A 67 6.89 11.07 7.85
C HIS A 67 6.19 10.88 6.51
N ILE A 68 6.92 10.44 5.51
CA ILE A 68 6.39 10.20 4.15
C ILE A 68 6.09 8.71 3.85
N GLY A 69 6.23 7.82 4.82
CA GLY A 69 5.99 6.38 4.64
C GLY A 69 4.58 6.03 4.12
N ASN A 70 3.57 6.85 4.48
CA ASN A 70 2.20 6.66 3.98
C ASN A 70 2.09 6.85 2.46
N ALA A 71 2.93 7.70 1.84
CA ALA A 71 2.94 7.90 0.39
C ALA A 71 3.31 6.60 -0.33
N PHE A 72 4.34 5.89 0.15
CA PHE A 72 4.76 4.61 -0.44
C PHE A 72 3.72 3.50 -0.22
N CYS A 73 3.04 3.47 0.93
CA CYS A 73 1.93 2.55 1.17
C CYS A 73 0.79 2.77 0.16
N VAL A 74 0.42 4.02 -0.08
CA VAL A 74 -0.63 4.38 -1.04
C VAL A 74 -0.18 4.10 -2.48
N LEU A 75 1.04 4.45 -2.87
CA LEU A 75 1.61 4.11 -4.18
C LEU A 75 1.60 2.61 -4.41
N ALA A 76 2.04 1.82 -3.45
CA ALA A 76 1.98 0.36 -3.54
C ALA A 76 0.54 -0.13 -3.76
N ALA A 77 -0.44 0.44 -3.05
CA ALA A 77 -1.85 0.06 -3.22
C ALA A 77 -2.41 0.42 -4.60
N LEU A 78 -1.93 1.51 -5.22
CA LEU A 78 -2.29 1.91 -6.58
C LEU A 78 -1.64 1.02 -7.64
N LEU A 79 -0.39 0.57 -7.42
CA LEU A 79 0.39 -0.21 -8.39
C LEU A 79 0.07 -1.71 -8.33
N ILE A 80 0.11 -2.30 -7.14
CA ILE A 80 0.02 -3.76 -6.94
C ILE A 80 -1.30 -4.22 -6.31
N GLY A 81 -2.19 -3.27 -5.99
CA GLY A 81 -3.50 -3.54 -5.41
C GLY A 81 -3.56 -3.43 -3.89
N GLY A 82 -4.78 -3.32 -3.37
CA GLY A 82 -5.01 -2.94 -1.97
C GLY A 82 -4.43 -3.90 -0.92
N VAL A 83 -4.49 -5.21 -1.15
CA VAL A 83 -3.98 -6.21 -0.20
C VAL A 83 -2.45 -6.14 -0.12
N TYR A 84 -1.78 -6.20 -1.26
CA TYR A 84 -0.31 -6.16 -1.33
C TYR A 84 0.23 -4.80 -0.91
N GLY A 85 -0.41 -3.69 -1.33
CA GLY A 85 -0.06 -2.35 -0.89
C GLY A 85 -0.29 -2.13 0.61
N GLY A 86 -1.39 -2.66 1.15
CA GLY A 86 -1.65 -2.65 2.58
C GLY A 86 -0.61 -3.44 3.38
N LEU A 87 -0.22 -4.62 2.89
CA LEU A 87 0.84 -5.44 3.48
C LEU A 87 2.20 -4.72 3.45
N SER A 88 2.55 -4.06 2.35
CA SER A 88 3.82 -3.32 2.27
C SER A 88 3.90 -2.20 3.31
N GLY A 89 2.83 -1.41 3.46
CA GLY A 89 2.75 -0.38 4.50
C GLY A 89 2.76 -0.94 5.92
N ALA A 90 1.98 -1.99 6.16
CA ALA A 90 1.87 -2.64 7.47
C ALA A 90 3.20 -3.26 7.92
N ILE A 91 3.84 -4.03 7.04
CA ILE A 91 5.12 -4.70 7.33
C ILE A 91 6.24 -3.66 7.47
N GLY A 92 6.39 -2.75 6.50
CA GLY A 92 7.48 -1.77 6.50
C GLY A 92 7.44 -0.86 7.71
N MET A 93 6.31 -0.18 7.97
CA MET A 93 6.18 0.72 9.12
C MET A 93 6.00 -0.03 10.44
N GLY A 94 5.38 -1.22 10.43
CA GLY A 94 5.28 -2.06 11.63
C GLY A 94 6.64 -2.55 12.13
N ILE A 95 7.53 -2.97 11.23
CA ILE A 95 8.91 -3.34 11.60
C ILE A 95 9.67 -2.12 12.10
N ALA A 96 9.49 -0.95 11.47
CA ALA A 96 10.12 0.28 11.93
C ALA A 96 9.71 0.64 13.37
N ASP A 97 8.41 0.51 13.70
CA ASP A 97 7.92 0.71 15.07
C ASP A 97 8.51 -0.32 16.05
N LEU A 98 8.62 -1.60 15.64
CA LEU A 98 9.21 -2.64 16.49
C LEU A 98 10.71 -2.41 16.79
N MET A 99 11.42 -1.75 15.89
CA MET A 99 12.85 -1.43 16.06
C MET A 99 13.09 -0.12 16.81
N ASP A 100 12.06 0.69 17.04
CA ASP A 100 12.16 1.96 17.73
C ASP A 100 11.57 1.86 19.15
N PRO A 101 12.39 2.03 20.21
CA PRO A 101 11.92 1.92 21.60
C PRO A 101 10.74 2.81 21.94
N VAL A 102 10.58 3.96 21.27
CA VAL A 102 9.48 4.91 21.49
C VAL A 102 8.17 4.39 20.91
N TYR A 103 8.21 3.67 19.79
CA TYR A 103 7.02 3.24 19.04
C TYR A 103 6.69 1.76 19.22
N ILE A 104 7.57 0.97 19.85
CA ILE A 104 7.44 -0.50 19.94
C ILE A 104 6.06 -0.96 20.45
N THR A 105 5.53 -0.27 21.47
CA THR A 105 4.21 -0.57 22.03
C THR A 105 3.06 -0.26 21.08
N GLY A 106 3.28 0.63 20.10
CA GLY A 106 2.31 1.04 19.08
C GLY A 106 2.29 0.16 17.85
N ALA A 107 3.28 -0.70 17.65
CA ALA A 107 3.45 -1.49 16.43
C ALA A 107 2.21 -2.30 16.00
N PRO A 108 1.46 -2.99 16.90
CA PRO A 108 0.25 -3.70 16.50
C PRO A 108 -0.83 -2.77 15.92
N LYS A 109 -0.99 -1.59 16.52
CA LYS A 109 -1.92 -0.56 16.03
C LYS A 109 -1.49 -0.07 14.64
N THR A 110 -0.22 0.25 14.49
CA THR A 110 0.36 0.71 13.21
C THR A 110 0.14 -0.32 12.11
N PHE A 111 0.43 -1.59 12.39
CA PHE A 111 0.23 -2.67 11.42
C PHE A 111 -1.21 -2.68 10.87
N VAL A 112 -2.21 -2.67 11.76
CA VAL A 112 -3.62 -2.71 11.36
C VAL A 112 -4.01 -1.47 10.56
N LEU A 113 -3.66 -0.28 11.05
CA LEU A 113 -4.04 0.98 10.40
C LEU A 113 -3.39 1.14 9.03
N LYS A 114 -2.11 0.79 8.88
CA LYS A 114 -1.41 0.89 7.59
C LYS A 114 -1.94 -0.14 6.59
N PHE A 115 -2.29 -1.33 7.06
CA PHE A 115 -2.97 -2.31 6.22
C PHE A 115 -4.31 -1.77 5.69
N CYS A 116 -5.11 -1.14 6.55
CA CYS A 116 -6.39 -0.52 6.16
C CYS A 116 -6.22 0.63 5.16
N ILE A 117 -5.17 1.47 5.28
CA ILE A 117 -4.88 2.51 4.28
C ILE A 117 -4.77 1.90 2.89
N GLY A 118 -3.92 0.88 2.74
CA GLY A 118 -3.73 0.21 1.45
C GLY A 118 -4.98 -0.48 0.94
N LEU A 119 -5.73 -1.17 1.82
CA LEU A 119 -6.98 -1.82 1.45
C LEU A 119 -8.01 -0.82 0.89
N ILE A 120 -8.24 0.29 1.59
CA ILE A 120 -9.22 1.31 1.18
C ILE A 120 -8.77 1.98 -0.11
N THR A 121 -7.50 2.37 -0.21
CA THR A 121 -6.94 2.96 -1.43
C THR A 121 -7.13 2.02 -2.62
N GLY A 122 -6.73 0.76 -2.49
CA GLY A 122 -6.86 -0.21 -3.57
C GLY A 122 -8.30 -0.57 -3.90
N LEU A 123 -9.21 -0.61 -2.92
CA LEU A 123 -10.63 -0.82 -3.14
C LEU A 123 -11.22 0.32 -3.99
N VAL A 124 -10.92 1.57 -3.65
CA VAL A 124 -11.42 2.72 -4.42
C VAL A 124 -10.80 2.73 -5.83
N ALA A 125 -9.50 2.51 -5.96
CA ALA A 125 -8.79 2.55 -7.24
C ALA A 125 -9.22 1.43 -8.18
N HIS A 126 -9.19 0.17 -7.70
CA HIS A 126 -9.31 -1.00 -8.57
C HIS A 126 -10.72 -1.60 -8.62
N LYS A 127 -11.52 -1.48 -7.54
CA LYS A 127 -12.88 -2.04 -7.52
C LYS A 127 -13.95 -1.01 -7.89
N ILE A 128 -13.82 0.23 -7.39
CA ILE A 128 -14.82 1.28 -7.66
C ILE A 128 -14.48 1.98 -8.97
N ALA A 129 -13.28 2.54 -9.10
CA ALA A 129 -12.86 3.32 -10.26
C ALA A 129 -12.31 2.48 -11.40
N LYS A 130 -11.89 1.23 -11.15
CA LYS A 130 -11.34 0.31 -12.16
C LYS A 130 -10.24 0.95 -13.02
N ILE A 131 -9.31 1.63 -12.37
CA ILE A 131 -8.25 2.39 -13.05
C ILE A 131 -7.43 1.54 -14.01
N ASN A 132 -7.30 0.22 -13.76
CA ASN A 132 -6.57 -0.70 -14.61
C ASN A 132 -7.29 -1.00 -15.94
N GLU A 133 -8.59 -0.75 -16.03
CA GLU A 133 -9.39 -0.98 -17.26
C GLU A 133 -9.45 0.28 -18.13
N SER A 134 -9.02 1.45 -17.63
CA SER A 134 -9.10 2.73 -18.32
C SER A 134 -7.79 3.10 -19.01
N THR A 135 -7.87 3.52 -20.27
CA THR A 135 -6.75 4.07 -21.05
C THR A 135 -6.66 5.60 -20.97
N ASP A 136 -7.66 6.27 -20.38
CA ASP A 136 -7.66 7.72 -20.22
C ASP A 136 -6.76 8.12 -19.05
N LYS A 137 -5.59 8.68 -19.35
CA LYS A 137 -4.61 9.16 -18.39
C LYS A 137 -5.19 10.15 -17.38
N LYS A 138 -6.11 11.04 -17.80
CA LYS A 138 -6.75 12.03 -16.91
C LYS A 138 -7.69 11.35 -15.91
N TYR A 139 -8.44 10.36 -16.39
CA TYR A 139 -9.31 9.55 -15.54
C TYR A 139 -8.51 8.78 -14.49
N VAL A 140 -7.47 8.08 -14.92
CA VAL A 140 -6.58 7.31 -14.02
C VAL A 140 -5.95 8.23 -12.98
N PHE A 141 -5.38 9.37 -13.38
CA PHE A 141 -4.80 10.33 -12.45
C PHE A 141 -5.81 10.83 -11.41
N LYS A 142 -6.97 11.29 -11.88
CA LYS A 142 -8.04 11.80 -11.00
C LYS A 142 -8.46 10.75 -9.96
N TRP A 143 -8.72 9.54 -10.39
CA TRP A 143 -9.19 8.48 -9.50
C TRP A 143 -8.10 7.93 -8.59
N SER A 144 -6.84 7.94 -9.02
CA SER A 144 -5.70 7.61 -8.15
C SER A 144 -5.56 8.62 -7.01
N VAL A 145 -5.71 9.91 -7.29
CA VAL A 145 -5.71 10.95 -6.25
C VAL A 145 -6.91 10.77 -5.30
N ILE A 146 -8.12 10.52 -5.82
CA ILE A 146 -9.32 10.29 -5.00
C ILE A 146 -9.13 9.06 -4.10
N ALA A 147 -8.60 7.96 -4.64
CA ALA A 147 -8.33 6.75 -3.89
C ALA A 147 -7.29 6.98 -2.77
N SER A 148 -6.24 7.76 -3.07
CA SER A 148 -5.22 8.16 -2.09
C SER A 148 -5.83 8.96 -0.95
N VAL A 149 -6.67 9.95 -1.28
CA VAL A 149 -7.39 10.76 -0.29
C VAL A 149 -8.30 9.88 0.56
N ALA A 150 -9.03 8.93 -0.03
CA ALA A 150 -9.94 8.07 0.73
C ALA A 150 -9.20 7.20 1.77
N GLY A 151 -8.10 6.54 1.38
CA GLY A 151 -7.30 5.73 2.31
C GLY A 151 -6.64 6.56 3.41
N LEU A 152 -6.12 7.74 3.07
CA LEU A 152 -5.47 8.62 4.03
C LEU A 152 -6.48 9.34 4.94
N ALA A 153 -7.64 9.75 4.44
CA ALA A 153 -8.72 10.32 5.26
C ALA A 153 -9.22 9.32 6.31
N PHE A 154 -9.36 8.04 5.93
CA PHE A 154 -9.64 7.00 6.91
C PHE A 154 -8.59 7.00 8.03
N ASN A 155 -7.29 7.06 7.69
CA ASN A 155 -6.23 7.06 8.69
C ASN A 155 -6.26 8.30 9.60
N VAL A 156 -6.56 9.48 9.04
CA VAL A 156 -6.67 10.73 9.81
C VAL A 156 -7.74 10.61 10.90
N VAL A 157 -8.82 9.91 10.62
CA VAL A 157 -9.90 9.69 11.60
C VAL A 157 -9.60 8.49 12.50
N ALA A 158 -9.15 7.39 11.93
CA ALA A 158 -8.99 6.13 12.66
C ALA A 158 -7.79 6.15 13.62
N ASP A 159 -6.66 6.76 13.24
CA ASP A 159 -5.44 6.72 14.06
C ASP A 159 -5.61 7.41 15.42
N PRO A 160 -6.16 8.62 15.55
CA PRO A 160 -6.38 9.22 16.86
C PRO A 160 -7.42 8.47 17.69
N ILE A 161 -8.47 7.96 17.09
CA ILE A 161 -9.53 7.20 17.78
C ILE A 161 -8.97 5.87 18.30
N VAL A 162 -8.43 5.06 17.42
CA VAL A 162 -7.85 3.77 17.78
C VAL A 162 -6.66 3.98 18.74
N GLY A 163 -5.85 5.00 18.51
CA GLY A 163 -4.73 5.36 19.37
C GLY A 163 -5.16 5.70 20.78
N TYR A 164 -6.23 6.47 20.94
CA TYR A 164 -6.80 6.80 22.26
C TYR A 164 -7.22 5.54 23.02
N PHE A 165 -8.07 4.72 22.40
CA PHE A 165 -8.56 3.49 23.04
C PHE A 165 -7.44 2.48 23.30
N TYR A 166 -6.50 2.33 22.37
CA TYR A 166 -5.35 1.45 22.52
C TYR A 166 -4.48 1.84 23.71
N LYS A 167 -4.15 3.13 23.83
CA LYS A 167 -3.29 3.64 24.92
C LYS A 167 -3.99 3.58 26.28
N GLN A 168 -5.27 3.94 26.33
CA GLN A 168 -6.01 3.96 27.58
C GLN A 168 -6.34 2.55 28.09
N TYR A 169 -6.88 1.67 27.24
CA TYR A 169 -7.41 0.38 27.69
C TYR A 169 -6.43 -0.79 27.54
N ILE A 170 -5.51 -0.73 26.59
CA ILE A 170 -4.53 -1.80 26.37
C ILE A 170 -3.22 -1.49 27.09
N LEU A 171 -2.72 -0.25 26.97
CA LEU A 171 -1.47 0.15 27.61
C LEU A 171 -1.66 0.72 29.03
N GLY A 172 -2.90 0.91 29.48
CA GLY A 172 -3.21 1.40 30.84
C GLY A 172 -2.77 2.85 31.11
N GLN A 173 -2.60 3.66 30.06
CA GLN A 173 -2.18 5.05 30.24
C GLN A 173 -3.31 5.91 30.84
N PRO A 174 -2.98 6.94 31.66
CA PRO A 174 -3.96 7.88 32.16
C PRO A 174 -4.77 8.53 31.05
N GLN A 175 -6.07 8.74 31.30
CA GLN A 175 -6.99 9.27 30.28
C GLN A 175 -6.53 10.62 29.70
N GLU A 176 -6.03 11.51 30.54
CA GLU A 176 -5.55 12.84 30.14
C GLU A 176 -4.38 12.74 29.16
N LEU A 177 -3.43 11.83 29.44
CA LEU A 177 -2.30 11.57 28.57
C LEU A 177 -2.75 10.94 27.24
N ALA A 178 -3.62 9.94 27.28
CA ALA A 178 -4.16 9.30 26.08
C ALA A 178 -4.90 10.31 25.19
N GLN A 179 -5.66 11.25 25.77
CA GLN A 179 -6.33 12.32 25.03
C GLN A 179 -5.34 13.32 24.41
N ALA A 180 -4.31 13.72 25.15
CA ALA A 180 -3.27 14.61 24.63
C ALA A 180 -2.55 13.99 23.43
N LEU A 181 -2.17 12.73 23.55
CA LEU A 181 -1.54 11.94 22.48
C LEU A 181 -2.44 11.79 21.26
N ALA A 182 -3.73 11.52 21.45
CA ALA A 182 -4.69 11.42 20.35
C ALA A 182 -4.84 12.73 19.57
N LYS A 183 -4.88 13.88 20.27
CA LYS A 183 -4.95 15.20 19.62
C LYS A 183 -3.69 15.49 18.80
N MET A 184 -2.51 15.18 19.32
CA MET A 184 -1.26 15.38 18.61
C MET A 184 -1.14 14.42 17.42
N SER A 185 -1.57 13.17 17.59
CA SER A 185 -1.63 12.20 16.50
C SER A 185 -2.57 12.66 15.37
N ALA A 186 -3.73 13.24 15.71
CA ALA A 186 -4.66 13.77 14.70
C ALA A 186 -4.01 14.86 13.83
N VAL A 187 -3.26 15.78 14.42
CA VAL A 187 -2.55 16.84 13.70
C VAL A 187 -1.44 16.25 12.83
N ALA A 188 -0.63 15.34 13.38
CA ALA A 188 0.47 14.71 12.66
C ALA A 188 -0.05 13.86 11.49
N THR A 189 -1.10 13.07 11.69
CA THR A 189 -1.68 12.23 10.63
C THR A 189 -2.32 13.05 9.53
N LEU A 190 -2.95 14.19 9.86
CA LEU A 190 -3.48 15.12 8.85
C LEU A 190 -2.34 15.70 8.00
N PHE A 191 -1.27 16.16 8.64
CA PHE A 191 -0.11 16.67 7.92
C PHE A 191 0.51 15.59 7.01
N ASN A 192 0.73 14.40 7.55
CA ASN A 192 1.25 13.25 6.80
C ASN A 192 0.35 12.88 5.62
N ALA A 193 -0.98 12.96 5.79
CA ALA A 193 -1.93 12.70 4.70
C ALA A 193 -1.81 13.73 3.57
N VAL A 194 -1.75 15.01 3.88
CA VAL A 194 -1.60 16.09 2.89
C VAL A 194 -0.30 15.92 2.10
N VAL A 195 0.82 15.75 2.81
CA VAL A 195 2.13 15.55 2.17
C VAL A 195 2.12 14.29 1.29
N SER A 196 1.55 13.19 1.77
CA SER A 196 1.47 11.94 1.01
C SER A 196 0.64 12.07 -0.26
N VAL A 197 -0.51 12.77 -0.22
CA VAL A 197 -1.32 13.01 -1.43
C VAL A 197 -0.55 13.85 -2.45
N ILE A 198 0.16 14.87 -2.00
CA ILE A 198 0.97 15.72 -2.89
C ILE A 198 2.08 14.89 -3.56
N LEU A 199 2.81 14.09 -2.78
CA LEU A 199 3.87 13.24 -3.31
C LEU A 199 3.36 12.23 -4.33
N VAL A 200 2.24 11.57 -4.05
CA VAL A 200 1.60 10.63 -4.97
C VAL A 200 1.14 11.34 -6.25
N ALA A 201 0.54 12.52 -6.13
CA ALA A 201 0.09 13.29 -7.31
C ALA A 201 1.26 13.73 -8.18
N VAL A 202 2.38 14.17 -7.59
CA VAL A 202 3.60 14.55 -8.32
C VAL A 202 4.21 13.34 -9.02
N ASP A 203 4.34 12.20 -8.34
CA ASP A 203 4.89 10.97 -8.92
C ASP A 203 4.07 10.51 -10.14
N LEU A 204 2.75 10.44 -10.00
CA LEU A 204 1.85 10.08 -11.09
C LEU A 204 1.93 11.07 -12.27
N GLN A 205 2.11 12.36 -12.02
CA GLN A 205 2.23 13.37 -13.06
C GLN A 205 3.57 13.24 -13.80
N CYS A 206 4.66 13.01 -13.10
CA CYS A 206 5.97 12.77 -13.69
C CYS A 206 5.97 11.50 -14.56
N SER A 207 5.36 10.43 -14.10
CA SER A 207 5.23 9.18 -14.84
C SER A 207 4.42 9.35 -16.14
N THR A 208 3.34 10.12 -16.11
CA THR A 208 2.51 10.37 -17.30
C THR A 208 3.22 11.27 -18.33
N SER A 209 4.03 12.24 -17.89
CA SER A 209 4.77 13.13 -18.78
C SER A 209 5.96 12.46 -19.44
N GLY A 210 6.61 11.50 -18.78
CA GLY A 210 7.77 10.76 -19.32
C GLY A 210 7.41 9.85 -20.49
N THR A 211 6.21 9.28 -20.52
CA THR A 211 5.74 8.42 -21.62
C THR A 211 5.37 9.17 -22.89
N ASP A 212 5.22 10.48 -22.83
CA ASP A 212 4.90 11.31 -24.02
C ASP A 212 6.18 11.76 -24.75
N GLN A 213 7.39 11.45 -24.23
CA GLN A 213 8.69 11.85 -24.82
C GLN A 213 9.44 10.75 -25.55
N GLU A 214 8.93 9.52 -25.69
CA GLU A 214 9.51 8.55 -26.61
C GLU A 214 9.08 8.88 -28.05
N PRO A 215 9.96 9.47 -28.88
CA PRO A 215 9.66 9.57 -30.30
C PRO A 215 9.72 8.15 -30.87
N SER A 216 8.69 7.78 -31.61
CA SER A 216 8.62 6.63 -32.50
C SER A 216 9.89 6.54 -33.38
N ALA A 217 10.97 5.98 -32.86
CA ALA A 217 12.21 5.71 -33.58
C ALA A 217 12.29 4.27 -34.08
N TYR A 218 11.14 3.64 -34.36
CA TYR A 218 11.12 2.29 -34.97
C TYR A 218 10.13 2.23 -36.13
N ASN A 219 10.36 3.10 -37.11
CA ASN A 219 9.80 2.88 -38.44
C ASN A 219 10.83 3.34 -39.47
N HIS A 220 11.78 2.47 -39.83
CA HIS A 220 12.48 2.40 -41.14
C HIS A 220 13.56 1.31 -41.04
N ARG A 221 13.16 0.05 -41.37
CA ARG A 221 13.88 -0.77 -42.35
C ARG A 221 13.18 -2.12 -42.51
#